data_70b02657b904bf16b2a741dba1c89e84
#
_entry.id   70b02657b904bf16b2a741dba1c89e84
#
_cell.length_a   1.000
_cell.length_b   1.000
_cell.length_c   1.000
_cell.angle_alpha   90.00
_cell.angle_beta   90.00
_cell.angle_gamma   90.00
#
_symmetry.space_group_name_H-M   'P 1'
#
loop_
_entity.id
_entity.type
_entity.pdbx_description
1 polymer ?
#
loop_
_entity_poly.entity_id
_entity_poly.type
_entity_poly.pdbx_seq_one_letter_code
_entity_poly.pdbx_strand_id
1 'polypeptide(L)'
;MKGLKRKELISNSIVNVCRIVLAVTLVFSGFVKAVDPMGTAYKLADYLTAMGLSGLLHESVLVAVSVALSAAEFCVGIFLLFAIQRRLASRAAVVFMLVMTPLTLWLAVANPVSDCGCFGDAVVLSNWQTFWKNVVLLVLAVIVAVRPRAMFRFVSESNQWIVINFSILFILIISGVSLYDLPIFDFRPYHIGANLPEGMTVPEGAPQPRFETTFTMEKDGKRQEFGLDNYPDSTWTFVDSHTVMVSKGYEPPIHDFVLETELGDDITDEVLSDTGYVFLLVAPHLEQADDSRLDLINELYEYSQEQGYPFYGLTASSPDAIVLWRDQTGAEYPFCMVDEITLKTMIRSNPGLLLLHGGTVVRKWSHNLLPVIAEEQASQPLERFEIGHLPEDSVPRKVARILLWFVLPLTLLVVADRLWMWTKWLRRHKKGNNEQGSQEIGNNPKITTKTKEQ
;
A
#
# COMPACT_ATOMS: atom_id res chain seq x y z
N MET A 1 -7.91 -0.87 -49.74
CA MET A 1 -8.71 -0.34 -48.64
C MET A 1 -8.95 -1.31 -47.48
N LYS A 2 -9.31 -2.62 -47.67
CA LYS A 2 -9.52 -3.59 -46.57
C LYS A 2 -8.25 -3.82 -45.72
N GLY A 3 -7.04 -3.90 -46.29
CA GLY A 3 -5.80 -4.13 -45.56
C GLY A 3 -5.35 -2.98 -44.67
N LEU A 4 -5.58 -1.70 -45.07
CA LEU A 4 -5.31 -0.51 -44.28
C LEU A 4 -6.23 -0.42 -43.06
N LYS A 5 -7.53 -0.67 -43.21
CA LYS A 5 -8.49 -0.73 -42.07
C LYS A 5 -8.14 -1.82 -41.07
N ARG A 6 -7.66 -2.99 -41.54
CA ARG A 6 -7.23 -4.09 -40.66
C ARG A 6 -5.98 -3.74 -39.85
N LYS A 7 -4.97 -3.10 -40.45
CA LYS A 7 -3.75 -2.63 -39.76
C LYS A 7 -4.07 -1.57 -38.69
N GLU A 8 -4.98 -0.65 -39.01
CA GLU A 8 -5.44 0.39 -38.07
C GLU A 8 -6.22 -0.22 -36.89
N LEU A 9 -7.09 -1.19 -37.15
CA LEU A 9 -7.81 -1.91 -36.09
C LEU A 9 -6.87 -2.64 -35.14
N ILE A 10 -5.90 -3.39 -35.67
CA ILE A 10 -4.89 -4.11 -34.88
C ILE A 10 -4.09 -3.11 -34.04
N SER A 11 -3.63 -2.01 -34.62
CA SER A 11 -2.87 -0.98 -33.90
C SER A 11 -3.68 -0.34 -32.77
N ASN A 12 -4.95 -0.05 -32.99
CA ASN A 12 -5.83 0.50 -31.95
C ASN A 12 -6.09 -0.52 -30.82
N SER A 13 -6.21 -1.81 -31.16
CA SER A 13 -6.35 -2.88 -30.17
C SER A 13 -5.12 -2.98 -29.28
N ILE A 14 -3.91 -2.93 -29.86
CA ILE A 14 -2.65 -2.93 -29.11
C ILE A 14 -2.58 -1.76 -28.12
N VAL A 15 -2.89 -0.55 -28.58
CA VAL A 15 -2.91 0.65 -27.69
C VAL A 15 -3.88 0.46 -26.53
N ASN A 16 -5.06 -0.14 -26.77
CA ASN A 16 -6.04 -0.36 -25.71
C ASN A 16 -5.60 -1.45 -24.71
N VAL A 17 -4.93 -2.51 -25.16
CA VAL A 17 -4.35 -3.53 -24.28
C VAL A 17 -3.24 -2.91 -23.42
N CYS A 18 -2.28 -2.19 -24.03
CA CYS A 18 -1.21 -1.49 -23.32
C CYS A 18 -1.79 -0.52 -22.27
N ARG A 19 -2.84 0.21 -22.63
CA ARG A 19 -3.54 1.13 -21.74
C ARG A 19 -4.15 0.42 -20.54
N ILE A 20 -4.84 -0.70 -20.75
CA ILE A 20 -5.50 -1.44 -19.67
C ILE A 20 -4.45 -2.00 -18.70
N VAL A 21 -3.38 -2.62 -19.19
CA VAL A 21 -2.29 -3.13 -18.35
C VAL A 21 -1.69 -2.00 -17.52
N LEU A 22 -1.30 -0.89 -18.15
CA LEU A 22 -0.75 0.27 -17.48
C LEU A 22 -1.72 0.85 -16.44
N ALA A 23 -3.00 1.02 -16.81
CA ALA A 23 -4.02 1.58 -15.94
C ALA A 23 -4.27 0.72 -14.71
N VAL A 24 -4.44 -0.59 -14.87
CA VAL A 24 -4.66 -1.52 -13.75
C VAL A 24 -3.47 -1.52 -12.78
N THR A 25 -2.25 -1.51 -13.32
CA THR A 25 -1.04 -1.48 -12.49
C THR A 25 -0.96 -0.18 -11.68
N LEU A 26 -1.21 0.98 -12.29
CA LEU A 26 -1.20 2.28 -11.59
C LEU A 26 -2.34 2.40 -10.56
N VAL A 27 -3.54 1.91 -10.90
CA VAL A 27 -4.67 1.89 -9.96
C VAL A 27 -4.35 1.04 -8.74
N PHE A 28 -3.84 -0.17 -8.95
CA PHE A 28 -3.46 -1.07 -7.86
C PHE A 28 -2.34 -0.46 -7.00
N SER A 29 -1.27 0.03 -7.61
CA SER A 29 -0.14 0.64 -6.91
C SER A 29 -0.54 1.89 -6.12
N GLY A 30 -1.32 2.80 -6.72
CA GLY A 30 -1.82 3.99 -6.04
C GLY A 30 -2.81 3.66 -4.90
N PHE A 31 -3.66 2.65 -5.09
CA PHE A 31 -4.61 2.20 -4.07
C PHE A 31 -3.90 1.62 -2.85
N VAL A 32 -2.94 0.71 -3.04
CA VAL A 32 -2.21 0.09 -1.92
C VAL A 32 -1.43 1.13 -1.11
N LYS A 33 -0.79 2.11 -1.77
CA LYS A 33 -0.13 3.22 -1.09
C LYS A 33 -1.11 4.12 -0.33
N ALA A 34 -2.31 4.33 -0.87
CA ALA A 34 -3.35 5.11 -0.21
C ALA A 34 -3.96 4.38 1.01
N VAL A 35 -3.89 3.06 1.03
CA VAL A 35 -4.27 2.22 2.19
C VAL A 35 -3.27 2.34 3.33
N ASP A 36 -1.96 2.48 3.06
CA ASP A 36 -0.93 2.75 4.08
C ASP A 36 -0.09 3.99 3.72
N PRO A 37 -0.64 5.21 3.92
CA PRO A 37 0.10 6.43 3.64
C PRO A 37 1.32 6.62 4.54
N MET A 38 1.27 6.16 5.80
CA MET A 38 2.39 6.22 6.74
C MET A 38 3.55 5.34 6.28
N GLY A 39 3.27 4.10 5.85
CA GLY A 39 4.32 3.22 5.30
C GLY A 39 4.99 3.80 4.07
N THR A 40 4.22 4.47 3.18
CA THR A 40 4.79 5.20 2.05
C THR A 40 5.62 6.41 2.50
N ALA A 41 5.21 7.14 3.54
CA ALA A 41 5.96 8.26 4.10
C ALA A 41 7.30 7.78 4.71
N TYR A 42 7.31 6.66 5.43
CA TYR A 42 8.54 6.07 5.96
C TYR A 42 9.52 5.66 4.85
N LYS A 43 9.04 5.03 3.77
CA LYS A 43 9.90 4.74 2.59
C LYS A 43 10.46 6.01 1.94
N LEU A 44 9.70 7.10 1.89
CA LEU A 44 10.21 8.40 1.41
C LEU A 44 11.29 8.96 2.34
N ALA A 45 11.14 8.82 3.66
CA ALA A 45 12.17 9.19 4.64
C ALA A 45 13.44 8.37 4.46
N ASP A 46 13.32 7.04 4.26
CA ASP A 46 14.45 6.15 3.99
C ASP A 46 15.22 6.57 2.74
N TYR A 47 14.49 6.94 1.66
CA TYR A 47 15.14 7.44 0.43
C TYR A 47 15.89 8.75 0.67
N LEU A 48 15.31 9.70 1.41
CA LEU A 48 15.99 10.95 1.74
C LEU A 48 17.22 10.69 2.60
N THR A 49 17.13 9.80 3.58
CA THR A 49 18.26 9.41 4.42
C THR A 49 19.37 8.76 3.60
N ALA A 50 19.03 7.86 2.68
CA ALA A 50 19.99 7.23 1.77
C ALA A 50 20.66 8.22 0.80
N MET A 51 19.99 9.34 0.49
CA MET A 51 20.54 10.44 -0.32
C MET A 51 21.33 11.44 0.53
N GLY A 52 21.49 11.25 1.85
CA GLY A 52 22.14 12.20 2.76
C GLY A 52 21.32 13.43 3.07
N LEU A 53 19.99 13.38 2.89
CA LEU A 53 19.04 14.46 3.10
C LEU A 53 18.13 14.18 4.30
N SER A 54 18.60 13.42 5.28
CA SER A 54 17.84 13.11 6.51
C SER A 54 17.44 14.39 7.24
N GLY A 55 16.19 14.45 7.74
CA GLY A 55 15.68 15.62 8.46
C GLY A 55 15.33 16.84 7.61
N LEU A 56 15.49 16.77 6.26
CA LEU A 56 15.14 17.88 5.36
C LEU A 56 13.63 18.19 5.39
N LEU A 57 12.80 17.18 5.49
CA LEU A 57 11.34 17.32 5.52
C LEU A 57 10.79 16.77 6.85
N HIS A 58 9.87 17.52 7.44
CA HIS A 58 9.12 17.07 8.61
C HIS A 58 8.19 15.91 8.24
N GLU A 59 7.91 15.03 9.17
CA GLU A 59 7.09 13.83 8.96
C GLU A 59 5.71 14.15 8.34
N SER A 60 5.04 15.19 8.84
CA SER A 60 3.74 15.61 8.29
C SER A 60 3.81 16.02 6.81
N VAL A 61 4.94 16.59 6.36
CA VAL A 61 5.15 16.90 4.93
C VAL A 61 5.33 15.61 4.13
N LEU A 62 6.07 14.64 4.66
CA LEU A 62 6.26 13.33 4.02
C LEU A 62 4.92 12.59 3.88
N VAL A 63 4.07 12.64 4.91
CA VAL A 63 2.71 12.08 4.87
C VAL A 63 1.86 12.78 3.80
N ALA A 64 1.88 14.12 3.75
CA ALA A 64 1.15 14.88 2.73
C ALA A 64 1.63 14.53 1.29
N VAL A 65 2.95 14.40 1.10
CA VAL A 65 3.55 13.97 -0.19
C VAL A 65 3.13 12.54 -0.53
N SER A 66 3.12 11.63 0.44
CA SER A 66 2.65 10.25 0.28
C SER A 66 1.21 10.19 -0.21
N VAL A 67 0.29 10.91 0.44
CA VAL A 67 -1.12 10.99 0.04
C VAL A 67 -1.27 11.59 -1.36
N ALA A 68 -0.56 12.68 -1.65
CA ALA A 68 -0.60 13.33 -2.96
C ALA A 68 -0.08 12.40 -4.08
N LEU A 69 1.03 11.70 -3.84
CA LEU A 69 1.63 10.76 -4.77
C LEU A 69 0.69 9.57 -5.06
N SER A 70 0.13 8.97 -4.01
CA SER A 70 -0.82 7.85 -4.10
C SER A 70 -2.08 8.24 -4.85
N ALA A 71 -2.63 9.43 -4.55
CA ALA A 71 -3.81 9.97 -5.23
C ALA A 71 -3.53 10.29 -6.70
N ALA A 72 -2.38 10.89 -7.02
CA ALA A 72 -1.98 11.18 -8.39
C ALA A 72 -1.83 9.89 -9.22
N GLU A 73 -1.14 8.89 -8.68
CA GLU A 73 -0.92 7.60 -9.33
C GLU A 73 -2.24 6.88 -9.61
N PHE A 74 -3.11 6.78 -8.60
CA PHE A 74 -4.44 6.19 -8.71
C PHE A 74 -5.30 6.90 -9.76
N CYS A 75 -5.36 8.24 -9.68
CA CYS A 75 -6.16 9.05 -10.62
C CYS A 75 -5.65 8.93 -12.05
N VAL A 76 -4.34 8.96 -12.29
CA VAL A 76 -3.77 8.73 -13.63
C VAL A 76 -4.18 7.36 -14.15
N GLY A 77 -4.14 6.31 -13.31
CA GLY A 77 -4.60 4.98 -13.66
C GLY A 77 -6.08 4.96 -14.06
N ILE A 78 -6.97 5.56 -13.27
CA ILE A 78 -8.40 5.65 -13.57
C ILE A 78 -8.65 6.48 -14.84
N PHE A 79 -7.97 7.61 -15.02
CA PHE A 79 -8.13 8.44 -16.21
C PHE A 79 -7.70 7.71 -17.49
N LEU A 80 -6.66 6.92 -17.43
CA LEU A 80 -6.28 6.02 -18.51
C LEU A 80 -7.35 4.95 -18.71
N LEU A 81 -7.85 4.30 -17.68
CA LEU A 81 -8.84 3.23 -17.77
C LEU A 81 -10.12 3.69 -18.44
N PHE A 82 -10.63 4.87 -18.09
CA PHE A 82 -11.85 5.45 -18.69
C PHE A 82 -11.60 6.31 -19.93
N ALA A 83 -10.32 6.48 -20.34
CA ALA A 83 -9.90 7.37 -21.42
C ALA A 83 -10.36 8.82 -21.22
N ILE A 84 -10.25 9.34 -19.98
CA ILE A 84 -10.54 10.70 -19.56
C ILE A 84 -9.37 11.59 -19.97
N GLN A 85 -9.66 12.77 -20.54
CA GLN A 85 -8.61 13.71 -20.95
C GLN A 85 -7.38 13.02 -21.59
N ARG A 86 -7.60 12.13 -22.53
CA ARG A 86 -6.66 11.14 -23.09
C ARG A 86 -5.23 11.65 -23.31
N ARG A 87 -5.08 12.91 -23.76
CA ARG A 87 -3.76 13.51 -24.00
C ARG A 87 -3.04 13.87 -22.71
N LEU A 88 -3.78 14.42 -21.73
CA LEU A 88 -3.22 14.79 -20.45
C LEU A 88 -2.87 13.54 -19.63
N ALA A 89 -3.80 12.60 -19.49
CA ALA A 89 -3.58 11.36 -18.73
C ALA A 89 -2.40 10.53 -19.28
N SER A 90 -2.30 10.37 -20.62
CA SER A 90 -1.18 9.63 -21.21
C SER A 90 0.16 10.33 -21.03
N ARG A 91 0.22 11.67 -21.11
CA ARG A 91 1.44 12.44 -20.83
C ARG A 91 1.81 12.37 -19.35
N ALA A 92 0.84 12.51 -18.45
CA ALA A 92 1.06 12.38 -17.01
C ALA A 92 1.64 11.00 -16.67
N ALA A 93 1.13 9.92 -17.26
CA ALA A 93 1.69 8.58 -17.08
C ALA A 93 3.13 8.46 -17.57
N VAL A 94 3.47 9.07 -18.73
CA VAL A 94 4.87 9.09 -19.21
C VAL A 94 5.77 9.85 -18.25
N VAL A 95 5.36 11.05 -17.80
CA VAL A 95 6.13 11.86 -16.85
C VAL A 95 6.33 11.10 -15.54
N PHE A 96 5.27 10.48 -15.00
CA PHE A 96 5.36 9.66 -13.80
C PHE A 96 6.36 8.51 -13.96
N MET A 97 6.28 7.76 -15.05
CA MET A 97 7.21 6.65 -15.31
C MET A 97 8.63 7.11 -15.61
N LEU A 98 8.83 8.31 -16.21
CA LEU A 98 10.14 8.90 -16.41
C LEU A 98 10.84 9.30 -15.10
N VAL A 99 10.08 9.62 -14.06
CA VAL A 99 10.62 9.87 -12.70
C VAL A 99 10.88 8.54 -11.99
N MET A 100 9.93 7.62 -12.04
CA MET A 100 9.99 6.37 -11.28
C MET A 100 11.06 5.39 -11.83
N THR A 101 11.28 5.37 -13.15
CA THR A 101 12.25 4.41 -13.74
C THR A 101 13.70 4.71 -13.34
N PRO A 102 14.21 5.95 -13.42
CA PRO A 102 15.56 6.27 -12.91
C PRO A 102 15.70 6.08 -11.40
N LEU A 103 14.66 6.43 -10.63
CA LEU A 103 14.66 6.21 -9.18
C LEU A 103 14.84 4.71 -8.85
N THR A 104 14.06 3.85 -9.51
CA THR A 104 14.16 2.39 -9.26
C THR A 104 15.47 1.79 -9.83
N LEU A 105 16.09 2.38 -10.84
CA LEU A 105 17.44 2.01 -11.27
C LEU A 105 18.47 2.33 -10.19
N TRP A 106 18.40 3.54 -9.61
CA TRP A 106 19.26 3.91 -8.50
C TRP A 106 19.10 2.96 -7.31
N LEU A 107 17.85 2.63 -6.93
CA LEU A 107 17.59 1.65 -5.88
C LEU A 107 18.15 0.26 -6.21
N ALA A 108 18.08 -0.17 -7.48
CA ALA A 108 18.58 -1.47 -7.89
C ALA A 108 20.11 -1.55 -7.88
N VAL A 109 20.80 -0.44 -8.20
CA VAL A 109 22.28 -0.39 -8.28
C VAL A 109 22.89 -0.11 -6.91
N ALA A 110 22.40 0.90 -6.19
CA ALA A 110 22.94 1.32 -4.90
C ALA A 110 22.44 0.44 -3.73
N ASN A 111 21.29 -0.22 -3.89
CA ASN A 111 20.61 -1.08 -2.92
C ASN A 111 20.55 -0.49 -1.49
N PRO A 112 20.17 0.79 -1.33
CA PRO A 112 20.17 1.46 -0.03
C PRO A 112 19.03 1.00 0.89
N VAL A 113 17.97 0.39 0.32
CA VAL A 113 16.82 -0.16 1.01
C VAL A 113 16.47 -1.53 0.45
N SER A 114 15.88 -2.40 1.26
CA SER A 114 15.59 -3.79 0.90
C SER A 114 14.60 -3.92 -0.27
N ASP A 115 13.63 -3.03 -0.33
CA ASP A 115 12.58 -3.00 -1.37
C ASP A 115 12.15 -1.55 -1.70
N CYS A 116 11.59 -1.37 -2.89
CA CYS A 116 11.15 -0.05 -3.38
C CYS A 116 9.79 0.42 -2.80
N GLY A 117 9.01 -0.45 -2.14
CA GLY A 117 7.66 -0.12 -1.65
C GLY A 117 6.65 0.28 -2.74
N CYS A 118 6.92 -0.01 -4.03
CA CYS A 118 6.03 0.39 -5.14
C CYS A 118 4.60 -0.15 -5.02
N PHE A 119 4.44 -1.31 -4.40
CA PHE A 119 3.15 -1.93 -4.09
C PHE A 119 2.93 -2.04 -2.56
N GLY A 120 3.59 -1.17 -1.78
CA GLY A 120 3.57 -1.27 -0.32
C GLY A 120 3.98 -2.66 0.15
N ASP A 121 3.43 -3.10 1.28
CA ASP A 121 3.65 -4.43 1.84
C ASP A 121 2.75 -5.51 1.20
N ALA A 122 1.83 -5.13 0.28
CA ALA A 122 0.93 -6.10 -0.38
C ALA A 122 1.66 -7.03 -1.36
N VAL A 123 2.70 -6.54 -2.05
CA VAL A 123 3.55 -7.33 -2.95
C VAL A 123 4.98 -6.82 -2.85
N VAL A 124 5.80 -7.55 -2.13
CA VAL A 124 7.23 -7.25 -2.00
C VAL A 124 7.97 -7.72 -3.25
N LEU A 125 8.59 -6.77 -3.95
CA LEU A 125 9.41 -7.04 -5.15
C LEU A 125 10.84 -6.61 -4.86
N SER A 126 11.82 -7.39 -5.35
CA SER A 126 13.21 -6.96 -5.31
C SER A 126 13.42 -5.67 -6.12
N ASN A 127 14.46 -4.90 -5.78
CA ASN A 127 14.77 -3.65 -6.45
C ASN A 127 14.96 -3.85 -7.98
N TRP A 128 15.59 -4.96 -8.43
CA TRP A 128 15.74 -5.31 -9.84
C TRP A 128 14.43 -5.69 -10.52
N GLN A 129 13.55 -6.44 -9.86
CA GLN A 129 12.22 -6.78 -10.40
C GLN A 129 11.40 -5.50 -10.60
N THR A 130 11.46 -4.59 -9.63
CA THR A 130 10.76 -3.30 -9.69
C THR A 130 11.29 -2.43 -10.83
N PHE A 131 12.60 -2.36 -11.03
CA PHE A 131 13.19 -1.63 -12.15
C PHE A 131 12.69 -2.17 -13.50
N TRP A 132 12.78 -3.48 -13.74
CA TRP A 132 12.33 -4.06 -15.01
C TRP A 132 10.83 -3.90 -15.23
N LYS A 133 10.01 -4.04 -14.20
CA LYS A 133 8.59 -3.71 -14.25
C LYS A 133 8.38 -2.26 -14.72
N ASN A 134 9.10 -1.30 -14.16
CA ASN A 134 8.97 0.10 -14.51
C ASN A 134 9.45 0.42 -15.92
N VAL A 135 10.50 -0.24 -16.43
CA VAL A 135 10.92 -0.15 -17.84
C VAL A 135 9.77 -0.60 -18.76
N VAL A 136 9.15 -1.73 -18.48
CA VAL A 136 8.00 -2.22 -19.25
C VAL A 136 6.84 -1.22 -19.21
N LEU A 137 6.48 -0.72 -18.03
CA LEU A 137 5.41 0.27 -17.87
C LEU A 137 5.70 1.58 -18.59
N LEU A 138 6.97 2.03 -18.61
CA LEU A 138 7.39 3.21 -19.38
C LEU A 138 7.17 3.00 -20.89
N VAL A 139 7.56 1.84 -21.43
CA VAL A 139 7.31 1.50 -22.83
C VAL A 139 5.81 1.51 -23.13
N LEU A 140 4.97 0.91 -22.26
CA LEU A 140 3.53 0.94 -22.44
C LEU A 140 2.97 2.36 -22.38
N ALA A 141 3.46 3.21 -21.48
CA ALA A 141 3.05 4.61 -21.36
C ALA A 141 3.38 5.41 -22.63
N VAL A 142 4.58 5.22 -23.20
CA VAL A 142 4.98 5.85 -24.46
C VAL A 142 4.09 5.40 -25.63
N ILE A 143 3.81 4.10 -25.77
CA ILE A 143 2.91 3.56 -26.81
C ILE A 143 1.53 4.24 -26.74
N VAL A 144 0.98 4.37 -25.52
CA VAL A 144 -0.32 4.99 -25.28
C VAL A 144 -0.28 6.51 -25.57
N ALA A 145 0.82 7.20 -25.20
CA ALA A 145 0.99 8.64 -25.39
C ALA A 145 1.19 9.05 -26.84
N VAL A 146 1.78 8.19 -27.67
CA VAL A 146 1.95 8.44 -29.12
C VAL A 146 0.60 8.44 -29.86
N ARG A 147 -0.36 7.61 -29.43
CA ARG A 147 -1.67 7.48 -30.10
C ARG A 147 -2.86 7.64 -29.10
N PRO A 148 -2.99 8.76 -28.42
CA PRO A 148 -4.03 8.94 -27.39
C PRO A 148 -5.45 8.89 -27.94
N ARG A 149 -5.64 9.20 -29.25
CA ARG A 149 -6.96 9.14 -29.91
C ARG A 149 -7.44 7.71 -30.19
N ALA A 150 -6.55 6.71 -30.20
CA ALA A 150 -6.89 5.31 -30.39
C ALA A 150 -7.59 4.69 -29.14
N MET A 151 -7.51 5.35 -27.97
CA MET A 151 -8.17 4.90 -26.76
C MET A 151 -9.70 4.97 -26.87
N PHE A 152 -10.36 3.86 -26.58
CA PHE A 152 -11.82 3.80 -26.51
C PHE A 152 -12.33 4.50 -25.25
N ARG A 153 -13.34 5.39 -25.40
CA ARG A 153 -13.94 6.12 -24.27
C ARG A 153 -15.11 5.34 -23.68
N PHE A 154 -15.13 5.20 -22.37
CA PHE A 154 -16.26 4.63 -21.64
C PHE A 154 -17.32 5.68 -21.27
N VAL A 155 -16.92 6.94 -21.05
CA VAL A 155 -17.76 8.03 -20.60
C VAL A 155 -17.68 9.21 -21.60
N SER A 156 -18.81 9.88 -21.83
CA SER A 156 -18.90 11.07 -22.68
C SER A 156 -18.10 12.24 -22.08
N GLU A 157 -17.69 13.20 -22.94
CA GLU A 157 -16.91 14.37 -22.48
C GLU A 157 -17.63 15.18 -21.41
N SER A 158 -18.97 15.28 -21.51
CA SER A 158 -19.79 16.02 -20.54
C SER A 158 -19.78 15.45 -19.12
N ASN A 159 -19.58 14.13 -18.97
CA ASN A 159 -19.69 13.44 -17.69
C ASN A 159 -18.32 13.03 -17.10
N GLN A 160 -17.21 13.36 -17.77
CA GLN A 160 -15.85 13.03 -17.28
C GLN A 160 -15.55 13.65 -15.91
N TRP A 161 -16.08 14.85 -15.64
CA TRP A 161 -15.88 15.54 -14.36
C TRP A 161 -16.38 14.73 -13.16
N ILE A 162 -17.46 13.93 -13.35
CA ILE A 162 -18.01 13.07 -12.29
C ILE A 162 -16.99 12.00 -11.92
N VAL A 163 -16.42 11.31 -12.92
CA VAL A 163 -15.39 10.27 -12.67
C VAL A 163 -14.16 10.89 -12.02
N ILE A 164 -13.72 12.07 -12.45
CA ILE A 164 -12.57 12.78 -11.89
C ILE A 164 -12.78 13.05 -10.41
N ASN A 165 -13.87 13.76 -10.06
CA ASN A 165 -14.13 14.15 -8.67
C ASN A 165 -14.41 12.94 -7.78
N PHE A 166 -15.15 11.95 -8.28
CA PHE A 166 -15.42 10.72 -7.55
C PHE A 166 -14.14 9.94 -7.23
N SER A 167 -13.22 9.81 -8.21
CA SER A 167 -11.96 9.09 -8.00
C SER A 167 -11.03 9.80 -7.03
N ILE A 168 -10.95 11.14 -7.13
CA ILE A 168 -10.16 11.95 -6.19
C ILE A 168 -10.75 11.83 -4.78
N LEU A 169 -12.07 12.01 -4.62
CA LEU A 169 -12.72 11.92 -3.32
C LEU A 169 -12.56 10.53 -2.72
N PHE A 170 -12.77 9.48 -3.51
CA PHE A 170 -12.61 8.10 -3.06
C PHE A 170 -11.22 7.82 -2.50
N ILE A 171 -10.16 8.15 -3.25
CA ILE A 171 -8.79 7.84 -2.81
C ILE A 171 -8.36 8.68 -1.60
N LEU A 172 -8.82 9.94 -1.51
CA LEU A 172 -8.56 10.79 -0.36
C LEU A 172 -9.30 10.30 0.90
N ILE A 173 -10.54 9.78 0.75
CA ILE A 173 -11.26 9.16 1.86
C ILE A 173 -10.52 7.91 2.35
N ILE A 174 -10.07 7.03 1.45
CA ILE A 174 -9.28 5.85 1.82
C ILE A 174 -8.04 6.25 2.61
N SER A 175 -7.24 7.22 2.10
CA SER A 175 -6.06 7.71 2.82
C SER A 175 -6.41 8.37 4.15
N GLY A 176 -7.48 9.17 4.20
CA GLY A 176 -7.92 9.84 5.41
C GLY A 176 -8.38 8.87 6.50
N VAL A 177 -9.15 7.85 6.14
CA VAL A 177 -9.57 6.79 7.08
C VAL A 177 -8.36 6.03 7.60
N SER A 178 -7.41 5.67 6.73
CA SER A 178 -6.20 4.93 7.12
C SER A 178 -5.24 5.75 7.99
N LEU A 179 -5.25 7.08 7.89
CA LEU A 179 -4.48 7.97 8.76
C LEU A 179 -5.17 8.27 10.09
N TYR A 180 -6.50 8.30 10.10
CA TYR A 180 -7.29 8.54 11.32
C TYR A 180 -7.35 7.31 12.22
N ASP A 181 -7.48 6.13 11.61
CA ASP A 181 -7.51 4.84 12.29
C ASP A 181 -6.24 4.05 11.97
N LEU A 182 -6.38 2.88 11.44
CA LEU A 182 -5.30 2.00 10.97
C LEU A 182 -5.52 1.67 9.49
N PRO A 183 -4.49 1.20 8.77
CA PRO A 183 -4.64 0.74 7.40
C PRO A 183 -5.79 -0.26 7.26
N ILE A 184 -6.73 0.02 6.34
CA ILE A 184 -7.92 -0.82 6.11
C ILE A 184 -7.53 -2.27 5.78
N PHE A 185 -6.42 -2.43 5.07
CA PHE A 185 -5.74 -3.71 4.82
C PHE A 185 -4.36 -3.65 5.44
N ASP A 186 -4.12 -4.52 6.41
CA ASP A 186 -2.80 -4.71 7.02
C ASP A 186 -2.12 -5.93 6.38
N PHE A 187 -1.11 -5.66 5.54
CA PHE A 187 -0.33 -6.69 4.84
C PHE A 187 0.95 -7.07 5.60
N ARG A 188 1.19 -6.46 6.75
CA ARG A 188 2.39 -6.63 7.56
C ARG A 188 2.33 -7.90 8.42
N PRO A 189 3.49 -8.40 8.89
CA PRO A 189 3.54 -9.63 9.68
C PRO A 189 2.71 -9.62 10.96
N TYR A 190 2.45 -8.42 11.52
CA TYR A 190 1.69 -8.23 12.76
C TYR A 190 0.20 -7.95 12.54
N HIS A 191 -0.38 -8.39 11.42
CA HIS A 191 -1.81 -8.18 11.14
C HIS A 191 -2.72 -8.94 12.11
N ILE A 192 -3.97 -8.51 12.23
CA ILE A 192 -4.96 -9.21 13.05
C ILE A 192 -5.12 -10.66 12.54
N GLY A 193 -5.00 -11.62 13.45
CA GLY A 193 -4.98 -13.05 13.17
C GLY A 193 -3.57 -13.64 12.98
N ALA A 194 -2.50 -12.81 12.97
CA ALA A 194 -1.13 -13.32 12.91
C ALA A 194 -0.74 -13.96 14.25
N ASN A 195 -0.19 -15.17 14.20
CA ASN A 195 0.45 -15.81 15.33
C ASN A 195 1.94 -15.43 15.33
N LEU A 196 2.38 -14.67 16.36
CA LEU A 196 3.74 -14.13 16.42
C LEU A 196 4.79 -15.23 16.57
N PRO A 197 4.65 -16.20 17.49
CA PRO A 197 5.56 -17.34 17.59
C PRO A 197 5.74 -18.10 16.28
N GLU A 198 4.65 -18.38 15.56
CA GLU A 198 4.71 -19.06 14.27
C GLU A 198 5.43 -18.21 13.22
N GLY A 199 5.17 -16.88 13.22
CA GLY A 199 5.82 -15.92 12.31
C GLY A 199 7.33 -15.75 12.57
N MET A 200 7.83 -16.13 13.74
CA MET A 200 9.26 -16.09 14.13
C MET A 200 9.98 -17.42 13.82
N THR A 201 9.27 -18.49 13.58
CA THR A 201 9.88 -19.81 13.38
C THR A 201 10.41 -20.00 11.97
N VAL A 202 11.59 -20.66 11.86
CA VAL A 202 12.12 -21.14 10.59
C VAL A 202 11.55 -22.53 10.31
N PRO A 203 10.76 -22.75 9.23
CA PRO A 203 10.20 -24.05 8.92
C PRO A 203 11.29 -25.12 8.73
N GLU A 204 11.00 -26.38 9.14
CA GLU A 204 11.90 -27.49 8.88
C GLU A 204 12.17 -27.64 7.37
N GLY A 205 13.46 -27.72 6.99
CA GLY A 205 13.86 -27.83 5.59
C GLY A 205 13.94 -26.52 4.83
N ALA A 206 13.72 -25.37 5.48
CA ALA A 206 13.91 -24.07 4.85
C ALA A 206 15.37 -23.88 4.38
N PRO A 207 15.59 -23.17 3.27
CA PRO A 207 16.93 -22.86 2.78
C PRO A 207 17.74 -22.14 3.86
N GLN A 208 18.92 -22.69 4.19
CA GLN A 208 19.84 -22.06 5.12
C GLN A 208 20.64 -20.95 4.43
N PRO A 209 21.05 -19.88 5.15
CA PRO A 209 21.95 -18.87 4.60
C PRO A 209 23.29 -19.51 4.21
N ARG A 210 23.79 -19.17 3.02
CA ARG A 210 25.08 -19.68 2.53
C ARG A 210 26.08 -18.54 2.56
N PHE A 211 27.19 -18.79 3.23
CA PHE A 211 28.32 -17.88 3.31
C PHE A 211 29.50 -18.49 2.54
N GLU A 212 30.17 -17.69 1.75
CA GLU A 212 31.48 -18.04 1.15
C GLU A 212 32.54 -17.19 1.83
N THR A 213 33.51 -17.86 2.42
CA THR A 213 34.65 -17.20 3.05
C THR A 213 35.85 -17.37 2.14
N THR A 214 36.44 -16.27 1.71
CA THR A 214 37.71 -16.21 0.99
C THR A 214 38.80 -15.73 1.93
N PHE A 215 39.93 -16.42 1.89
CA PHE A 215 41.15 -16.12 2.65
C PHE A 215 42.19 -15.51 1.75
N THR A 216 42.65 -14.32 2.07
CA THR A 216 43.81 -13.71 1.42
C THR A 216 45.07 -14.21 2.12
N MET A 217 45.86 -14.97 1.40
CA MET A 217 47.14 -15.53 1.87
C MET A 217 48.31 -14.92 1.13
N GLU A 218 49.46 -14.85 1.79
CA GLU A 218 50.67 -14.29 1.22
C GLU A 218 51.80 -15.31 1.25
N LYS A 219 52.53 -15.46 0.12
CA LYS A 219 53.76 -16.25 -0.02
C LYS A 219 54.70 -15.53 -0.94
N ASP A 220 55.99 -15.38 -0.55
CA ASP A 220 57.03 -14.72 -1.32
C ASP A 220 56.64 -13.32 -1.81
N GLY A 221 55.88 -12.55 -1.00
CA GLY A 221 55.42 -11.21 -1.32
C GLY A 221 54.25 -11.17 -2.34
N LYS A 222 53.66 -12.31 -2.70
CA LYS A 222 52.49 -12.39 -3.57
C LYS A 222 51.24 -12.75 -2.75
N ARG A 223 50.19 -11.97 -2.90
CA ARG A 223 48.89 -12.22 -2.29
C ARG A 223 47.97 -12.95 -3.27
N GLN A 224 47.31 -13.96 -2.77
CA GLN A 224 46.31 -14.74 -3.50
C GLN A 224 45.14 -15.09 -2.63
N GLU A 225 43.93 -15.12 -3.23
CA GLU A 225 42.69 -15.48 -2.56
C GLU A 225 42.42 -16.98 -2.71
N PHE A 226 42.02 -17.60 -1.62
CA PHE A 226 41.66 -19.02 -1.54
C PHE A 226 40.31 -19.19 -0.88
N GLY A 227 39.49 -20.10 -1.40
CA GLY A 227 38.26 -20.53 -0.74
C GLY A 227 38.50 -21.63 0.29
N LEU A 228 37.45 -21.96 1.08
CA LEU A 228 37.49 -23.07 2.03
C LEU A 228 37.86 -24.41 1.38
N ASP A 229 37.39 -24.66 0.16
CA ASP A 229 37.61 -25.91 -0.56
C ASP A 229 39.08 -26.04 -1.11
N ASN A 230 39.80 -24.93 -1.25
CA ASN A 230 41.15 -24.85 -1.80
C ASN A 230 42.12 -24.17 -0.83
N TYR A 231 41.95 -24.38 0.49
CA TYR A 231 42.79 -23.78 1.49
C TYR A 231 44.25 -24.22 1.29
N PRO A 232 45.22 -23.29 1.22
CA PRO A 232 46.58 -23.62 0.91
C PRO A 232 47.33 -24.32 2.06
N ASP A 233 48.49 -24.87 1.75
CA ASP A 233 49.36 -25.53 2.72
C ASP A 233 50.02 -24.53 3.69
N SER A 234 50.72 -25.06 4.71
CA SER A 234 51.37 -24.28 5.79
C SER A 234 52.51 -23.35 5.30
N THR A 235 52.82 -23.29 4.02
CA THR A 235 53.83 -22.38 3.46
C THR A 235 53.30 -20.99 3.15
N TRP A 236 51.99 -20.80 3.23
CA TRP A 236 51.31 -19.52 3.05
C TRP A 236 51.00 -18.87 4.40
N THR A 237 51.16 -17.55 4.48
CA THR A 237 50.84 -16.77 5.66
C THR A 237 49.48 -16.12 5.51
N PHE A 238 48.61 -16.25 6.53
CA PHE A 238 47.30 -15.59 6.55
C PHE A 238 47.45 -14.07 6.61
N VAL A 239 46.74 -13.34 5.76
CA VAL A 239 46.70 -11.86 5.72
C VAL A 239 45.37 -11.34 6.13
N ASP A 240 44.27 -11.86 5.54
CA ASP A 240 42.92 -11.38 5.76
C ASP A 240 41.87 -12.45 5.38
N SER A 241 40.67 -12.33 5.89
CA SER A 241 39.51 -13.16 5.49
C SER A 241 38.33 -12.31 5.18
N HIS A 242 37.66 -12.57 4.06
CA HIS A 242 36.46 -11.89 3.64
C HIS A 242 35.33 -12.91 3.50
N THR A 243 34.26 -12.75 4.30
CA THR A 243 33.08 -13.59 4.23
C THR A 243 31.95 -12.83 3.56
N VAL A 244 31.43 -13.39 2.48
CA VAL A 244 30.31 -12.83 1.72
C VAL A 244 29.12 -13.78 1.83
N MET A 245 27.96 -13.23 2.14
CA MET A 245 26.72 -13.97 2.08
C MET A 245 26.30 -14.17 0.61
N VAL A 246 26.34 -15.40 0.12
CA VAL A 246 25.98 -15.76 -1.26
C VAL A 246 24.48 -16.01 -1.42
N SER A 247 23.82 -16.48 -0.36
CA SER A 247 22.37 -16.68 -0.32
C SER A 247 21.85 -16.36 1.07
N LYS A 248 20.81 -15.50 1.16
CA LYS A 248 20.20 -15.12 2.44
C LYS A 248 19.51 -16.29 3.19
N GLY A 249 19.13 -17.37 2.48
CA GLY A 249 18.30 -18.41 3.07
C GLY A 249 16.84 -17.95 3.27
N TYR A 250 16.12 -18.67 4.11
CA TYR A 250 14.79 -18.29 4.56
C TYR A 250 14.90 -17.30 5.71
N GLU A 251 14.21 -16.19 5.61
CA GLU A 251 14.13 -15.16 6.65
C GLU A 251 12.66 -15.17 7.16
N PRO A 252 12.43 -15.45 8.46
CA PRO A 252 11.08 -15.43 9.01
C PRO A 252 10.42 -14.07 8.82
N PRO A 253 9.09 -14.02 8.62
CA PRO A 253 8.37 -12.74 8.50
C PRO A 253 8.56 -11.80 9.70
N ILE A 254 8.78 -12.37 10.88
CA ILE A 254 9.09 -11.68 12.14
C ILE A 254 10.45 -12.18 12.61
N HIS A 255 11.46 -11.32 12.56
CA HIS A 255 12.85 -11.70 12.89
C HIS A 255 13.50 -10.80 13.95
N ASP A 256 12.93 -9.60 14.19
CA ASP A 256 13.52 -8.60 15.11
C ASP A 256 12.56 -8.26 16.28
N PHE A 257 11.65 -9.17 16.64
CA PHE A 257 10.74 -8.96 17.76
C PHE A 257 11.38 -9.41 19.06
N VAL A 258 11.91 -8.46 19.82
CA VAL A 258 12.52 -8.67 21.14
C VAL A 258 11.94 -7.63 22.11
N LEU A 259 11.51 -8.08 23.28
CA LEU A 259 10.97 -7.25 24.35
C LEU A 259 11.97 -7.19 25.49
N GLU A 260 12.79 -6.14 25.52
CA GLU A 260 13.79 -5.93 26.57
C GLU A 260 13.23 -5.00 27.64
N THR A 261 13.19 -5.45 28.89
CA THR A 261 12.72 -4.61 30.01
C THR A 261 13.68 -3.45 30.28
N GLU A 262 13.25 -2.46 31.07
CA GLU A 262 14.10 -1.35 31.51
C GLU A 262 15.36 -1.83 32.32
N LEU A 263 15.34 -3.07 32.81
CA LEU A 263 16.48 -3.68 33.51
C LEU A 263 17.41 -4.47 32.56
N GLY A 264 17.06 -4.61 31.31
CA GLY A 264 17.83 -5.35 30.29
C GLY A 264 17.49 -6.84 30.21
N ASP A 265 16.38 -7.28 30.81
CA ASP A 265 15.92 -8.66 30.73
C ASP A 265 15.04 -8.86 29.47
N ASP A 266 15.31 -9.90 28.71
CA ASP A 266 14.47 -10.31 27.58
C ASP A 266 13.27 -11.14 28.06
N ILE A 267 12.07 -10.61 27.93
CA ILE A 267 10.81 -11.24 28.32
C ILE A 267 9.97 -11.71 27.11
N THR A 268 10.56 -11.76 25.93
CA THR A 268 9.86 -12.09 24.68
C THR A 268 9.16 -13.44 24.76
N ASP A 269 9.87 -14.48 25.19
CA ASP A 269 9.32 -15.82 25.30
C ASP A 269 8.23 -15.92 26.38
N GLU A 270 8.36 -15.18 27.50
CA GLU A 270 7.35 -15.12 28.55
C GLU A 270 6.04 -14.53 28.01
N VAL A 271 6.11 -13.39 27.33
CA VAL A 271 4.95 -12.70 26.75
C VAL A 271 4.29 -13.52 25.63
N LEU A 272 5.09 -14.15 24.76
CA LEU A 272 4.56 -14.90 23.62
C LEU A 272 4.03 -16.29 24.01
N SER A 273 4.50 -16.89 25.10
CA SER A 273 4.00 -18.16 25.61
C SER A 273 2.80 -18.02 26.55
N ASP A 274 2.43 -16.79 26.93
CA ASP A 274 1.23 -16.54 27.71
C ASP A 274 -0.02 -16.99 26.93
N THR A 275 -0.80 -17.87 27.54
CA THR A 275 -2.03 -18.40 26.94
C THR A 275 -3.25 -17.49 27.14
N GLY A 276 -3.14 -16.49 28.02
CA GLY A 276 -4.15 -15.47 28.28
C GLY A 276 -4.10 -14.30 27.32
N TYR A 277 -4.70 -13.20 27.77
CA TYR A 277 -4.65 -11.92 27.03
C TYR A 277 -3.46 -11.09 27.51
N VAL A 278 -2.78 -10.45 26.54
CA VAL A 278 -1.70 -9.50 26.82
C VAL A 278 -1.97 -8.21 26.06
N PHE A 279 -1.91 -7.08 26.73
CA PHE A 279 -2.00 -5.76 26.13
C PHE A 279 -0.61 -5.20 25.81
N LEU A 280 -0.42 -4.73 24.59
CA LEU A 280 0.81 -4.08 24.15
C LEU A 280 0.47 -2.65 23.66
N LEU A 281 0.83 -1.64 24.45
CA LEU A 281 0.74 -0.24 24.06
C LEU A 281 2.02 0.13 23.30
N VAL A 282 1.91 0.32 22.01
CA VAL A 282 3.04 0.57 21.12
C VAL A 282 3.19 2.06 20.86
N ALA A 283 4.27 2.65 21.34
CA ALA A 283 4.60 4.06 21.15
C ALA A 283 6.07 4.19 20.69
N PRO A 284 6.34 4.15 19.37
CA PRO A 284 7.71 4.21 18.84
C PRO A 284 8.50 5.40 19.38
N HIS A 285 7.87 6.56 19.51
CA HIS A 285 8.45 7.79 20.04
C HIS A 285 7.51 8.41 21.08
N LEU A 286 7.80 8.27 22.36
CA LEU A 286 7.01 8.84 23.46
C LEU A 286 6.95 10.38 23.37
N GLU A 287 8.03 11.02 22.92
CA GLU A 287 8.12 12.47 22.77
C GLU A 287 7.16 13.05 21.73
N GLN A 288 6.63 12.18 20.86
CA GLN A 288 5.71 12.54 19.77
C GLN A 288 4.38 11.79 19.89
N ALA A 289 4.19 11.02 20.95
CA ALA A 289 2.99 10.25 21.16
C ALA A 289 1.79 11.18 21.45
N ASP A 290 0.63 10.83 20.90
CA ASP A 290 -0.61 11.57 21.16
C ASP A 290 -1.11 11.27 22.57
N ASP A 291 -1.27 12.30 23.37
CA ASP A 291 -1.68 12.25 24.77
C ASP A 291 -3.18 12.52 24.99
N SER A 292 -3.93 12.73 23.92
CA SER A 292 -5.35 13.14 23.99
C SER A 292 -6.30 12.08 24.58
N ARG A 293 -5.85 10.82 24.67
CA ARG A 293 -6.63 9.66 25.15
C ARG A 293 -5.97 8.92 26.32
N LEU A 294 -5.13 9.58 27.08
CA LEU A 294 -4.43 8.99 28.22
C LEU A 294 -5.36 8.41 29.27
N ASP A 295 -6.47 9.08 29.57
CA ASP A 295 -7.46 8.58 30.52
C ASP A 295 -7.95 7.18 30.14
N LEU A 296 -8.27 6.97 28.84
CA LEU A 296 -8.68 5.64 28.35
C LEU A 296 -7.57 4.60 28.42
N ILE A 297 -6.30 4.99 28.19
CA ILE A 297 -5.15 4.07 28.30
C ILE A 297 -5.00 3.63 29.76
N ASN A 298 -5.10 4.56 30.70
CA ASN A 298 -5.01 4.27 32.13
C ASN A 298 -6.19 3.41 32.61
N GLU A 299 -7.44 3.70 32.17
CA GLU A 299 -8.61 2.86 32.44
C GLU A 299 -8.41 1.41 31.92
N LEU A 300 -7.84 1.26 30.71
CA LEU A 300 -7.54 -0.06 30.14
C LEU A 300 -6.44 -0.77 30.92
N TYR A 301 -5.45 -0.03 31.43
CA TYR A 301 -4.44 -0.60 32.30
C TYR A 301 -5.03 -1.07 33.63
N GLU A 302 -5.85 -0.25 34.30
CA GLU A 302 -6.57 -0.62 35.52
C GLU A 302 -7.40 -1.88 35.31
N TYR A 303 -8.20 -1.91 34.22
CA TYR A 303 -8.96 -3.11 33.84
C TYR A 303 -8.07 -4.34 33.67
N SER A 304 -6.91 -4.18 33.01
CA SER A 304 -5.98 -5.29 32.80
C SER A 304 -5.47 -5.85 34.12
N GLN A 305 -5.17 -4.98 35.09
CA GLN A 305 -4.72 -5.37 36.43
C GLN A 305 -5.82 -6.10 37.20
N GLU A 306 -7.06 -5.61 37.15
CA GLU A 306 -8.21 -6.25 37.82
C GLU A 306 -8.49 -7.66 37.28
N GLN A 307 -8.27 -7.87 35.98
CA GLN A 307 -8.48 -9.17 35.33
C GLN A 307 -7.23 -10.06 35.34
N GLY A 308 -6.08 -9.54 35.78
CA GLY A 308 -4.79 -10.26 35.79
C GLY A 308 -4.16 -10.42 34.41
N TYR A 309 -4.45 -9.52 33.46
CA TYR A 309 -3.84 -9.52 32.14
C TYR A 309 -2.56 -8.67 32.15
N PRO A 310 -1.42 -9.19 31.64
CA PRO A 310 -0.21 -8.40 31.46
C PRO A 310 -0.47 -7.20 30.51
N PHE A 311 0.15 -6.06 30.86
CA PHE A 311 0.11 -4.83 30.06
C PHE A 311 1.51 -4.24 29.98
N TYR A 312 2.03 -4.03 28.77
CA TYR A 312 3.36 -3.49 28.52
C TYR A 312 3.32 -2.29 27.58
N GLY A 313 4.07 -1.24 27.92
CA GLY A 313 4.38 -0.16 26.98
C GLY A 313 5.61 -0.53 26.15
N LEU A 314 5.52 -0.48 24.83
CA LEU A 314 6.63 -0.77 23.92
C LEU A 314 7.13 0.50 23.28
N THR A 315 8.43 0.81 23.39
CA THR A 315 9.00 2.05 22.86
C THR A 315 10.44 1.89 22.39
N ALA A 316 10.86 2.76 21.48
CA ALA A 316 12.26 2.95 21.10
C ALA A 316 12.87 4.24 21.70
N SER A 317 12.10 4.97 22.52
CA SER A 317 12.55 6.20 23.19
C SER A 317 13.56 5.90 24.30
N SER A 318 14.32 6.93 24.67
CA SER A 318 15.31 6.82 25.73
C SER A 318 14.66 6.60 27.11
N PRO A 319 15.40 6.05 28.11
CA PRO A 319 14.91 5.94 29.47
C PRO A 319 14.45 7.29 30.08
N ASP A 320 15.10 8.41 29.74
CA ASP A 320 14.72 9.73 30.20
C ASP A 320 13.33 10.14 29.66
N ALA A 321 13.01 9.75 28.41
CA ALA A 321 11.70 9.99 27.83
C ALA A 321 10.61 9.14 28.50
N ILE A 322 10.92 7.93 28.92
CA ILE A 322 10.00 7.07 29.68
C ILE A 322 9.67 7.73 31.02
N VAL A 323 10.68 8.24 31.74
CA VAL A 323 10.48 8.95 33.01
C VAL A 323 9.58 10.17 32.79
N LEU A 324 9.89 10.98 31.77
CA LEU A 324 9.09 12.15 31.43
C LEU A 324 7.64 11.80 31.07
N TRP A 325 7.45 10.73 30.31
CA TRP A 325 6.12 10.22 29.96
C TRP A 325 5.33 9.82 31.21
N ARG A 326 5.93 9.06 32.13
CA ARG A 326 5.32 8.69 33.41
C ARG A 326 4.91 9.91 34.25
N ASP A 327 5.78 10.89 34.33
CA ASP A 327 5.52 12.11 35.10
C ASP A 327 4.36 12.95 34.50
N GLN A 328 4.23 12.96 33.18
CA GLN A 328 3.18 13.70 32.47
C GLN A 328 1.84 12.98 32.44
N THR A 329 1.86 11.65 32.32
CA THR A 329 0.67 10.85 32.00
C THR A 329 0.14 10.04 33.17
N GLY A 330 0.92 9.91 34.24
CA GLY A 330 0.61 9.01 35.36
C GLY A 330 0.69 7.53 35.00
N ALA A 331 1.39 7.17 33.92
CA ALA A 331 1.51 5.78 33.46
C ALA A 331 2.25 4.90 34.49
N GLU A 332 1.58 3.86 34.97
CA GLU A 332 2.14 2.90 35.94
C GLU A 332 2.55 1.56 35.30
N TYR A 333 2.22 1.35 34.02
CA TYR A 333 2.58 0.12 33.30
C TYR A 333 4.08 0.05 33.02
N PRO A 334 4.67 -1.19 33.01
CA PRO A 334 6.06 -1.39 32.68
C PRO A 334 6.33 -1.12 31.20
N PHE A 335 7.54 -0.59 30.91
CA PHE A 335 8.00 -0.37 29.54
C PHE A 335 8.99 -1.44 29.12
N CYS A 336 8.95 -1.80 27.83
CA CYS A 336 9.94 -2.61 27.15
C CYS A 336 10.54 -1.82 25.98
N MET A 337 11.85 -1.94 25.84
CA MET A 337 12.60 -1.41 24.73
C MET A 337 12.45 -2.34 23.52
N VAL A 338 12.11 -1.78 22.37
CA VAL A 338 11.91 -2.53 21.14
C VAL A 338 12.45 -1.69 19.97
N ASP A 339 12.97 -2.37 18.94
CA ASP A 339 13.46 -1.69 17.74
C ASP A 339 12.38 -0.83 17.09
N GLU A 340 12.76 0.39 16.66
CA GLU A 340 11.86 1.39 16.08
C GLU A 340 11.17 0.88 14.81
N ILE A 341 11.90 0.16 13.93
CA ILE A 341 11.36 -0.37 12.67
C ILE A 341 10.32 -1.43 12.97
N THR A 342 10.57 -2.27 13.98
CA THR A 342 9.64 -3.28 14.47
C THR A 342 8.36 -2.63 14.99
N LEU A 343 8.45 -1.62 15.85
CA LEU A 343 7.28 -0.90 16.38
C LEU A 343 6.46 -0.24 15.27
N LYS A 344 7.12 0.44 14.33
CA LYS A 344 6.47 1.02 13.13
C LYS A 344 5.84 -0.04 12.24
N THR A 345 6.38 -1.25 12.21
CA THR A 345 5.81 -2.38 11.47
C THR A 345 4.61 -2.99 12.20
N MET A 346 4.62 -3.01 13.53
CA MET A 346 3.51 -3.51 14.33
C MET A 346 2.24 -2.67 14.14
N ILE A 347 2.34 -1.34 14.22
CA ILE A 347 1.17 -0.46 14.14
C ILE A 347 1.50 0.89 13.49
N ARG A 348 0.51 1.51 12.82
CA ARG A 348 0.61 2.85 12.21
C ARG A 348 -0.07 3.91 13.09
N SER A 349 0.21 3.89 14.38
CA SER A 349 -0.33 4.85 15.36
C SER A 349 0.71 5.06 16.46
N ASN A 350 0.81 6.27 16.98
CA ASN A 350 1.71 6.61 18.08
C ASN A 350 0.95 7.44 19.14
N PRO A 351 0.46 6.82 20.26
CA PRO A 351 0.51 5.40 20.53
C PRO A 351 -0.54 4.60 19.73
N GLY A 352 -0.42 3.28 19.76
CA GLY A 352 -1.43 2.35 19.32
C GLY A 352 -1.50 1.15 20.24
N LEU A 353 -2.62 0.47 20.31
CA LEU A 353 -2.84 -0.65 21.21
C LEU A 353 -3.02 -1.96 20.43
N LEU A 354 -2.31 -3.00 20.84
CA LEU A 354 -2.50 -4.38 20.38
C LEU A 354 -3.03 -5.22 21.54
N LEU A 355 -3.90 -6.17 21.23
CA LEU A 355 -4.34 -7.23 22.13
C LEU A 355 -3.86 -8.56 21.55
N LEU A 356 -3.07 -9.29 22.32
CA LEU A 356 -2.65 -10.66 22.04
C LEU A 356 -3.51 -11.64 22.84
N HIS A 357 -3.71 -12.84 22.30
CA HIS A 357 -4.24 -14.00 23.01
C HIS A 357 -3.52 -15.25 22.53
N GLY A 358 -2.80 -15.91 23.43
CA GLY A 358 -1.97 -17.06 23.08
C GLY A 358 -0.95 -16.75 21.97
N GLY A 359 -0.26 -15.62 22.04
CA GLY A 359 0.70 -15.16 21.03
C GLY A 359 0.08 -14.72 19.68
N THR A 360 -1.25 -14.75 19.56
CA THR A 360 -1.96 -14.32 18.34
C THR A 360 -2.48 -12.90 18.49
N VAL A 361 -2.30 -12.05 17.48
CA VAL A 361 -2.86 -10.68 17.45
C VAL A 361 -4.37 -10.76 17.25
N VAL A 362 -5.14 -10.48 18.29
CA VAL A 362 -6.62 -10.54 18.26
C VAL A 362 -7.21 -9.24 17.76
N ARG A 363 -6.71 -8.10 18.27
CA ARG A 363 -7.20 -6.75 17.93
C ARG A 363 -6.05 -5.76 17.86
N LYS A 364 -6.31 -4.68 17.13
CA LYS A 364 -5.44 -3.49 17.05
C LYS A 364 -6.30 -2.24 17.02
N TRP A 365 -5.87 -1.20 17.72
CA TRP A 365 -6.56 0.09 17.75
C TRP A 365 -5.57 1.25 17.61
N SER A 366 -5.96 2.26 16.86
CA SER A 366 -5.26 3.54 16.88
C SER A 366 -5.56 4.32 18.15
N HIS A 367 -4.74 5.32 18.47
CA HIS A 367 -5.02 6.23 19.59
C HIS A 367 -6.39 6.93 19.47
N ASN A 368 -6.90 7.14 18.24
CA ASN A 368 -8.21 7.75 18.00
C ASN A 368 -9.40 6.86 18.34
N LEU A 369 -9.22 5.54 18.25
CA LEU A 369 -10.30 4.55 18.35
C LEU A 369 -10.03 3.47 19.40
N LEU A 370 -9.40 3.84 20.52
CA LEU A 370 -9.17 2.93 21.64
C LEU A 370 -10.50 2.34 22.14
N PRO A 371 -10.53 1.07 22.57
CA PRO A 371 -11.72 0.45 23.10
C PRO A 371 -12.11 1.08 24.43
N VAL A 372 -13.43 1.26 24.64
CA VAL A 372 -13.99 1.71 25.91
C VAL A 372 -14.63 0.51 26.59
N ILE A 373 -14.22 0.23 27.82
CA ILE A 373 -14.82 -0.80 28.67
C ILE A 373 -15.83 -0.10 29.60
N ALA A 374 -17.11 -0.41 29.42
CA ALA A 374 -18.13 0.17 30.29
C ALA A 374 -17.96 -0.31 31.74
N GLU A 375 -18.30 0.53 32.74
CA GLU A 375 -18.19 0.20 34.17
C GLU A 375 -18.87 -1.14 34.51
N GLU A 376 -20.02 -1.44 33.89
CA GLU A 376 -20.76 -2.69 34.09
C GLU A 376 -19.99 -3.92 33.55
N GLN A 377 -19.02 -3.69 32.69
CA GLN A 377 -18.19 -4.70 32.03
C GLN A 377 -16.82 -4.85 32.70
N ALA A 378 -16.38 -3.89 33.49
CA ALA A 378 -15.04 -3.87 34.08
C ALA A 378 -14.73 -5.12 34.92
N SER A 379 -15.72 -5.68 35.59
CA SER A 379 -15.59 -6.91 36.38
C SER A 379 -15.69 -8.23 35.58
N GLN A 380 -15.83 -8.15 34.23
CA GLN A 380 -16.01 -9.34 33.40
C GLN A 380 -14.78 -9.58 32.54
N PRO A 381 -14.41 -10.85 32.28
CA PRO A 381 -13.25 -11.20 31.46
C PRO A 381 -13.48 -10.94 29.96
N LEU A 382 -12.39 -10.70 29.23
CA LEU A 382 -12.39 -10.36 27.79
C LEU A 382 -13.04 -11.41 26.88
N GLU A 383 -13.07 -12.68 27.28
CA GLU A 383 -13.73 -13.77 26.56
C GLU A 383 -15.25 -13.53 26.37
N ARG A 384 -15.85 -12.66 27.14
CA ARG A 384 -17.28 -12.33 27.03
C ARG A 384 -17.56 -11.18 26.07
N PHE A 385 -16.53 -10.47 25.64
CA PHE A 385 -16.66 -9.29 24.78
C PHE A 385 -16.19 -9.57 23.37
N GLU A 386 -16.79 -8.86 22.42
CA GLU A 386 -16.36 -8.91 21.01
C GLU A 386 -14.90 -8.53 20.84
N ILE A 387 -14.37 -7.64 21.69
CA ILE A 387 -12.97 -7.18 21.62
C ILE A 387 -11.96 -8.27 21.95
N GLY A 388 -12.34 -9.28 22.75
CA GLY A 388 -11.51 -10.45 23.06
C GLY A 388 -11.46 -11.51 21.94
N HIS A 389 -12.23 -11.34 20.86
CA HIS A 389 -12.29 -12.30 19.77
C HIS A 389 -11.78 -11.72 18.47
N LEU A 390 -11.33 -12.60 17.57
CA LEU A 390 -10.98 -12.20 16.20
C LEU A 390 -12.20 -11.59 15.49
N PRO A 391 -12.02 -10.53 14.67
CA PRO A 391 -13.12 -9.95 13.90
C PRO A 391 -13.72 -10.97 12.94
N GLU A 392 -15.04 -10.99 12.84
CA GLU A 392 -15.75 -11.85 11.87
C GLU A 392 -15.57 -11.36 10.41
N ASP A 393 -15.11 -10.12 10.22
CA ASP A 393 -15.00 -9.49 8.90
C ASP A 393 -13.74 -9.96 8.17
N SER A 394 -13.91 -10.95 7.32
CA SER A 394 -12.81 -11.53 6.54
C SER A 394 -12.26 -10.55 5.49
N VAL A 395 -10.96 -10.64 5.17
CA VAL A 395 -10.30 -9.82 4.14
C VAL A 395 -11.04 -9.84 2.80
N PRO A 396 -11.52 -10.99 2.27
CA PRO A 396 -12.31 -11.01 1.04
C PRO A 396 -13.60 -10.20 1.11
N ARG A 397 -14.30 -10.16 2.26
CA ARG A 397 -15.51 -9.33 2.43
C ARG A 397 -15.17 -7.83 2.43
N LYS A 398 -14.08 -7.43 3.10
CA LYS A 398 -13.59 -6.05 3.06
C LYS A 398 -13.25 -5.62 1.64
N VAL A 399 -12.49 -6.44 0.90
CA VAL A 399 -12.16 -6.18 -0.52
C VAL A 399 -13.43 -6.05 -1.36
N ALA A 400 -14.37 -6.99 -1.26
CA ALA A 400 -15.62 -6.95 -2.01
C ALA A 400 -16.43 -5.69 -1.71
N ARG A 401 -16.50 -5.25 -0.44
CA ARG A 401 -17.20 -4.04 -0.01
C ARG A 401 -16.57 -2.80 -0.66
N ILE A 402 -15.24 -2.63 -0.59
CA ILE A 402 -14.54 -1.47 -1.16
C ILE A 402 -14.66 -1.46 -2.68
N LEU A 403 -14.49 -2.61 -3.34
CA LEU A 403 -14.69 -2.74 -4.77
C LEU A 403 -16.12 -2.37 -5.17
N LEU A 404 -17.12 -2.81 -4.42
CA LEU A 404 -18.53 -2.46 -4.67
C LEU A 404 -18.74 -0.95 -4.54
N TRP A 405 -18.22 -0.32 -3.50
CA TRP A 405 -18.33 1.12 -3.28
C TRP A 405 -17.68 1.96 -4.39
N PHE A 406 -16.61 1.45 -4.99
CA PHE A 406 -15.93 2.16 -6.09
C PHE A 406 -16.48 1.79 -7.46
N VAL A 407 -16.61 0.49 -7.77
CA VAL A 407 -16.93 0.01 -9.10
C VAL A 407 -18.41 0.19 -9.44
N LEU A 408 -19.33 -0.02 -8.46
CA LEU A 408 -20.76 0.06 -8.71
C LEU A 408 -21.21 1.46 -9.17
N PRO A 409 -20.86 2.57 -8.49
CA PRO A 409 -21.25 3.91 -8.94
C PRO A 409 -20.68 4.25 -10.32
N LEU A 410 -19.42 3.88 -10.59
CA LEU A 410 -18.80 4.11 -11.91
C LEU A 410 -19.46 3.28 -13.01
N THR A 411 -19.83 2.05 -12.72
CA THR A 411 -20.54 1.18 -13.67
C THR A 411 -21.93 1.75 -13.98
N LEU A 412 -22.67 2.16 -12.95
CA LEU A 412 -23.98 2.81 -13.11
C LEU A 412 -23.86 4.09 -13.93
N LEU A 413 -22.84 4.90 -13.68
CA LEU A 413 -22.57 6.10 -14.46
C LEU A 413 -22.31 5.77 -15.94
N VAL A 414 -21.47 4.77 -16.24
CA VAL A 414 -21.18 4.35 -17.62
C VAL A 414 -22.45 3.88 -18.31
N VAL A 415 -23.26 3.06 -17.66
CA VAL A 415 -24.53 2.55 -18.21
C VAL A 415 -25.50 3.70 -18.48
N ALA A 416 -25.69 4.60 -17.51
CA ALA A 416 -26.56 5.77 -17.64
C ALA A 416 -26.10 6.69 -18.77
N ASP A 417 -24.79 6.96 -18.90
CA ASP A 417 -24.21 7.76 -19.97
C ASP A 417 -24.47 7.13 -21.35
N ARG A 418 -24.32 5.81 -21.48
CA ARG A 418 -24.57 5.08 -22.72
C ARG A 418 -26.06 5.09 -23.11
N LEU A 419 -26.93 4.86 -22.13
CA LEU A 419 -28.38 4.93 -22.36
C LEU A 419 -28.82 6.35 -22.80
N TRP A 420 -28.28 7.38 -22.14
CA TRP A 420 -28.54 8.78 -22.51
C TRP A 420 -28.07 9.09 -23.94
N MET A 421 -26.86 8.67 -24.30
CA MET A 421 -26.34 8.86 -25.67
C MET A 421 -27.19 8.13 -26.71
N TRP A 422 -27.65 6.91 -26.39
CA TRP A 422 -28.54 6.13 -27.27
C TRP A 422 -29.90 6.78 -27.46
N THR A 423 -30.55 7.27 -26.39
CA THR A 423 -31.84 7.99 -26.48
C THR A 423 -31.69 9.29 -27.26
N LYS A 424 -30.59 10.01 -27.10
CA LYS A 424 -30.29 11.23 -27.87
C LYS A 424 -30.11 10.93 -29.38
N TRP A 425 -29.46 9.81 -29.70
CA TRP A 425 -29.30 9.34 -31.07
C TRP A 425 -30.66 8.98 -31.71
N LEU A 426 -31.52 8.23 -31.00
CA LEU A 426 -32.88 7.89 -31.47
C LEU A 426 -33.74 9.11 -31.73
N ARG A 427 -33.71 10.12 -30.84
CA ARG A 427 -34.44 11.39 -31.03
C ARG A 427 -33.97 12.14 -32.26
N ARG A 428 -32.67 12.17 -32.54
CA ARG A 428 -32.12 12.81 -33.75
C ARG A 428 -32.56 12.09 -35.01
N HIS A 429 -32.57 10.77 -35.03
CA HIS A 429 -33.02 10.00 -36.20
C HIS A 429 -34.52 10.16 -36.47
N LYS A 430 -35.36 10.18 -35.40
CA LYS A 430 -36.80 10.47 -35.58
C LYS A 430 -37.04 11.86 -36.17
N LYS A 431 -36.29 12.87 -35.76
CA LYS A 431 -36.45 14.25 -36.29
C LYS A 431 -36.01 14.34 -37.75
N GLY A 432 -34.90 13.69 -38.12
CA GLY A 432 -34.43 13.63 -39.51
C GLY A 432 -35.40 12.92 -40.46
N ASN A 433 -36.02 11.81 -40.05
CA ASN A 433 -37.03 11.11 -40.85
C ASN A 433 -38.33 11.93 -41.01
N ASN A 434 -38.74 12.67 -39.98
CA ASN A 434 -39.93 13.55 -40.10
C ASN A 434 -39.68 14.75 -41.04
N GLU A 435 -38.46 15.31 -41.07
CA GLU A 435 -38.09 16.40 -41.96
C GLU A 435 -38.00 15.91 -43.43
N GLN A 436 -37.50 14.69 -43.69
CA GLN A 436 -37.49 14.08 -45.03
C GLN A 436 -38.90 13.73 -45.50
N GLY A 437 -39.76 13.16 -44.66
CA GLY A 437 -41.17 12.88 -45.02
C GLY A 437 -41.99 14.14 -45.29
N SER A 438 -41.70 15.26 -44.64
CA SER A 438 -42.36 16.55 -44.91
C SER A 438 -41.89 17.20 -46.23
N GLN A 439 -40.66 16.96 -46.68
CA GLN A 439 -40.16 17.43 -47.98
C GLN A 439 -40.67 16.59 -49.14
N GLU A 440 -40.92 15.30 -48.99
CA GLU A 440 -41.52 14.44 -50.01
C GLU A 440 -43.02 14.78 -50.24
N ILE A 441 -43.76 15.15 -49.21
CA ILE A 441 -45.17 15.56 -49.32
C ILE A 441 -45.30 16.95 -49.96
N GLY A 442 -44.31 17.84 -49.82
CA GLY A 442 -44.30 19.18 -50.42
C GLY A 442 -43.98 19.22 -51.95
N ASN A 443 -43.39 18.13 -52.49
CA ASN A 443 -42.96 18.07 -53.90
C ASN A 443 -43.90 17.27 -54.84
N ASN A 444 -45.13 16.96 -54.43
CA ASN A 444 -46.09 16.33 -55.35
C ASN A 444 -46.72 17.37 -56.23
N PRO A 445 -46.49 17.37 -57.57
CA PRO A 445 -47.07 18.38 -58.49
C PRO A 445 -48.59 18.18 -58.56
N LYS A 446 -49.35 19.25 -58.24
CA LYS A 446 -50.79 19.33 -58.46
C LYS A 446 -51.15 18.94 -59.91
N ILE A 447 -51.80 17.78 -60.08
CA ILE A 447 -52.45 17.39 -61.34
C ILE A 447 -53.61 18.37 -61.59
N THR A 448 -53.40 19.32 -62.49
CA THR A 448 -54.43 20.21 -62.95
C THR A 448 -55.31 19.43 -63.91
N THR A 449 -56.47 19.00 -63.51
CA THR A 449 -57.56 18.53 -64.36
C THR A 449 -58.13 19.71 -65.15
N LYS A 450 -57.80 19.78 -66.43
CA LYS A 450 -58.53 20.65 -67.40
C LYS A 450 -59.85 19.98 -67.73
N THR A 451 -60.92 20.51 -67.20
CA THR A 451 -62.28 20.27 -67.70
C THR A 451 -62.40 20.94 -69.06
N LYS A 452 -62.70 20.18 -70.17
CA LYS A 452 -63.20 20.68 -71.44
C LYS A 452 -64.70 20.67 -71.35
N GLU A 453 -65.28 21.85 -71.41
CA GLU A 453 -66.68 22.04 -71.87
C GLU A 453 -66.74 21.81 -73.34
N GLN A 454 -67.66 20.96 -73.76
CA GLN A 454 -68.63 21.14 -74.88
C GLN A 454 -69.87 20.32 -74.60
#